data_e1972859ea33b99db3e8e57f4fe91a28
#
_entry.id   e1972859ea33b99db3e8e57f4fe91a28
#
_cell.length_a   1.000
_cell.length_b   1.000
_cell.length_c   1.000
_cell.angle_alpha   90.00
_cell.angle_beta   90.00
_cell.angle_gamma   90.00
#
_symmetry.space_group_name_H-M   'P 1'
#
loop_
_entity.id
_entity.type
_entity.pdbx_description
1 polymer ?
#
loop_
_entity_poly.entity_id
_entity_poly.type
_entity_poly.pdbx_seq_one_letter_code
_entity_poly.pdbx_strand_id
1 'polypeptide(L)'
;MNRIQQIQYLIQVLLQEMPAYQEQARAFPQDELSQWRLLRSLMNVRPPMPLDPSFLAAQDALLSAEREEKGVVEADTLPERPGHPGIAVWQGDITRLKADAIVDADNDRLLGCFVPCHGCIDNAIHSAAGLQLRDECSRLMEQQGRPEPTGQAKLTGGYNLPARYV
;
A
#
# COMPACT_ATOMS: atom_id res chain seq x y z
N MET A 1 -17.75 -7.77 11.58
CA MET A 1 -16.44 -8.15 12.19
C MET A 1 -15.86 -6.93 12.88
N ASN A 2 -15.25 -7.09 14.06
CA ASN A 2 -14.42 -6.05 14.63
C ASN A 2 -13.03 -6.05 13.91
N ARG A 3 -12.20 -5.03 14.22
CA ARG A 3 -10.90 -4.82 13.52
C ARG A 3 -9.97 -6.03 13.61
N ILE A 4 -9.77 -6.61 14.78
CA ILE A 4 -8.88 -7.76 14.94
C ILE A 4 -9.41 -8.99 14.19
N GLN A 5 -10.72 -9.22 14.16
CA GLN A 5 -11.31 -10.31 13.38
C GLN A 5 -11.11 -10.12 11.88
N GLN A 6 -11.16 -8.87 11.41
CA GLN A 6 -10.92 -8.53 10.01
C GLN A 6 -9.45 -8.77 9.62
N ILE A 7 -8.52 -8.33 10.47
CA ILE A 7 -7.09 -8.60 10.31
C ILE A 7 -6.82 -10.11 10.27
N GLN A 8 -7.36 -10.87 11.20
CA GLN A 8 -7.18 -12.32 11.27
C GLN A 8 -7.77 -13.04 10.06
N TYR A 9 -8.92 -12.60 9.56
CA TYR A 9 -9.49 -13.13 8.31
C TYR A 9 -8.55 -12.92 7.12
N LEU A 10 -8.03 -11.71 6.93
CA LEU A 10 -7.09 -11.40 5.85
C LEU A 10 -5.80 -12.20 5.97
N ILE A 11 -5.24 -12.34 7.17
CA ILE A 11 -4.07 -13.18 7.44
C ILE A 11 -4.35 -14.64 7.03
N GLN A 12 -5.51 -15.18 7.42
CA GLN A 12 -5.86 -16.56 7.13
C GLN A 12 -5.93 -16.81 5.61
N VAL A 13 -6.53 -15.90 4.85
CA VAL A 13 -6.58 -16.00 3.38
C VAL A 13 -5.17 -15.98 2.78
N LEU A 14 -4.34 -15.01 3.19
CA LEU A 14 -2.96 -14.90 2.69
C LEU A 14 -2.10 -16.12 3.05
N LEU A 15 -2.30 -16.73 4.22
CA LEU A 15 -1.58 -17.94 4.61
C LEU A 15 -2.07 -19.19 3.86
N GLN A 16 -3.30 -19.20 3.35
CA GLN A 16 -3.77 -20.25 2.44
C GLN A 16 -3.11 -20.12 1.07
N GLU A 17 -2.94 -18.90 0.57
CA GLU A 17 -2.21 -18.63 -0.69
C GLU A 17 -0.69 -18.89 -0.56
N MET A 18 -0.13 -18.64 0.62
CA MET A 18 1.31 -18.73 0.89
C MET A 18 1.63 -19.64 2.08
N PRO A 19 1.41 -20.97 1.98
CA PRO A 19 1.55 -21.90 3.09
C PRO A 19 2.96 -21.96 3.70
N ALA A 20 3.97 -21.56 2.96
CA ALA A 20 5.36 -21.51 3.46
C ALA A 20 5.55 -20.57 4.67
N TYR A 21 4.66 -19.59 4.86
CA TYR A 21 4.72 -18.64 5.98
C TYR A 21 3.92 -19.07 7.21
N GLN A 22 3.18 -20.18 7.16
CA GLN A 22 2.30 -20.60 8.25
C GLN A 22 3.02 -20.83 9.58
N GLU A 23 4.19 -21.47 9.54
CA GLU A 23 4.97 -21.74 10.74
C GLU A 23 5.47 -20.44 11.39
N GLN A 24 6.02 -19.54 10.60
CA GLN A 24 6.47 -18.23 11.06
C GLN A 24 5.31 -17.39 11.63
N ALA A 25 4.14 -17.42 10.98
CA ALA A 25 2.96 -16.71 11.43
C ALA A 25 2.46 -17.16 12.80
N ARG A 26 2.59 -18.44 13.15
CA ARG A 26 2.22 -18.98 14.47
C ARG A 26 3.03 -18.39 15.62
N ALA A 27 4.23 -17.89 15.35
CA ALA A 27 5.09 -17.27 16.36
C ALA A 27 4.69 -15.82 16.70
N PHE A 28 3.79 -15.19 15.90
CA PHE A 28 3.36 -13.83 16.16
C PHE A 28 2.37 -13.77 17.33
N PRO A 29 2.53 -12.80 18.25
CA PRO A 29 1.55 -12.54 19.31
C PRO A 29 0.15 -12.24 18.75
N GLN A 30 -0.88 -12.53 19.57
CA GLN A 30 -2.27 -12.37 19.15
C GLN A 30 -2.85 -10.97 19.44
N ASP A 31 -2.03 -10.04 19.92
CA ASP A 31 -2.45 -8.64 20.07
C ASP A 31 -2.64 -7.95 18.72
N GLU A 32 -3.46 -6.92 18.66
CA GLU A 32 -3.87 -6.25 17.43
C GLU A 32 -2.67 -5.67 16.67
N LEU A 33 -1.70 -5.06 17.36
CA LEU A 33 -0.53 -4.47 16.72
C LEU A 33 0.37 -5.52 16.07
N SER A 34 0.58 -6.65 16.76
CA SER A 34 1.38 -7.76 16.22
C SER A 34 0.69 -8.42 15.04
N GLN A 35 -0.61 -8.62 15.11
CA GLN A 35 -1.40 -9.17 14.00
C GLN A 35 -1.45 -8.20 12.80
N TRP A 36 -1.54 -6.90 13.04
CA TRP A 36 -1.43 -5.89 11.98
C TRP A 36 -0.07 -5.94 11.28
N ARG A 37 1.03 -6.06 12.04
CA ARG A 37 2.38 -6.22 11.47
C ARG A 37 2.52 -7.51 10.66
N LEU A 38 1.93 -8.60 11.13
CA LEU A 38 1.90 -9.86 10.40
C LEU A 38 1.13 -9.71 9.09
N LEU A 39 -0.07 -9.10 9.10
CA LEU A 39 -0.84 -8.83 7.90
C LEU A 39 -0.04 -8.01 6.90
N ARG A 40 0.54 -6.89 7.33
CA ARG A 40 1.38 -6.05 6.47
C ARG A 40 2.57 -6.83 5.90
N SER A 41 3.24 -7.65 6.71
CA SER A 41 4.35 -8.50 6.25
C SER A 41 3.92 -9.46 5.15
N LEU A 42 2.77 -10.12 5.32
CA LEU A 42 2.22 -11.04 4.31
C LEU A 42 1.81 -10.31 3.03
N MET A 43 1.18 -9.14 3.15
CA MET A 43 0.87 -8.30 1.99
C MET A 43 2.13 -7.86 1.24
N ASN A 44 3.21 -7.54 1.96
CA ASN A 44 4.47 -7.14 1.32
C ASN A 44 5.12 -8.29 0.53
N VAL A 45 5.11 -9.50 1.04
CA VAL A 45 5.76 -10.64 0.37
C VAL A 45 4.89 -11.35 -0.66
N ARG A 46 3.58 -11.05 -0.70
CA ARG A 46 2.65 -11.68 -1.65
C ARG A 46 3.00 -11.27 -3.08
N PRO A 47 3.28 -12.22 -3.98
CA PRO A 47 3.45 -11.91 -5.40
C PRO A 47 2.14 -11.46 -6.04
N PRO A 48 2.18 -10.80 -7.20
CA PRO A 48 0.96 -10.50 -7.96
C PRO A 48 0.23 -11.80 -8.30
N MET A 49 -1.04 -11.89 -7.91
CA MET A 49 -1.93 -13.02 -8.16
C MET A 49 -3.36 -12.50 -8.18
N PRO A 50 -4.30 -13.19 -8.85
CA PRO A 50 -5.71 -12.82 -8.82
C PRO A 50 -6.22 -12.60 -7.40
N LEU A 51 -7.01 -11.56 -7.21
CA LEU A 51 -7.54 -11.14 -5.91
C LEU A 51 -9.01 -11.57 -5.78
N ASP A 52 -9.33 -12.24 -4.68
CA ASP A 52 -10.72 -12.60 -4.37
C ASP A 52 -11.52 -11.35 -3.99
N PRO A 53 -12.75 -11.15 -4.52
CA PRO A 53 -13.56 -9.98 -4.21
C PRO A 53 -13.89 -9.81 -2.72
N SER A 54 -14.06 -10.91 -1.98
CA SER A 54 -14.34 -10.85 -0.54
C SER A 54 -13.10 -10.43 0.25
N PHE A 55 -11.90 -10.88 -0.17
CA PHE A 55 -10.65 -10.39 0.39
C PHE A 55 -10.50 -8.89 0.15
N LEU A 56 -10.72 -8.43 -1.10
CA LEU A 56 -10.62 -7.01 -1.44
C LEU A 56 -11.58 -6.16 -0.61
N ALA A 57 -12.83 -6.56 -0.49
CA ALA A 57 -13.82 -5.83 0.30
C ALA A 57 -13.39 -5.70 1.78
N ALA A 58 -12.84 -6.76 2.36
CA ALA A 58 -12.35 -6.76 3.74
C ALA A 58 -11.09 -5.90 3.89
N GLN A 59 -10.12 -6.01 2.95
CA GLN A 59 -8.92 -5.19 2.93
C GLN A 59 -9.26 -3.69 2.80
N ASP A 60 -10.12 -3.35 1.85
CA ASP A 60 -10.47 -1.96 1.57
C ASP A 60 -11.21 -1.32 2.74
N ALA A 61 -12.08 -2.07 3.42
CA ALA A 61 -12.73 -1.59 4.64
C ALA A 61 -11.70 -1.34 5.77
N LEU A 62 -10.71 -2.22 5.93
CA LEU A 62 -9.66 -2.07 6.94
C LEU A 62 -8.76 -0.87 6.64
N LEU A 63 -8.24 -0.78 5.40
CA LEU A 63 -7.32 0.29 5.00
C LEU A 63 -8.00 1.66 4.97
N SER A 64 -9.28 1.72 4.58
CA SER A 64 -10.07 2.95 4.64
C SER A 64 -10.26 3.43 6.08
N ALA A 65 -10.56 2.53 7.01
CA ALA A 65 -10.67 2.87 8.43
C ALA A 65 -9.33 3.38 8.98
N GLU A 66 -8.21 2.75 8.62
CA GLU A 66 -6.87 3.23 8.99
C GLU A 66 -6.54 4.61 8.44
N ARG A 67 -6.89 4.86 7.19
CA ARG A 67 -6.73 6.19 6.56
C ARG A 67 -7.48 7.25 7.35
N GLU A 68 -8.74 7.00 7.71
CA GLU A 68 -9.55 7.94 8.47
C GLU A 68 -8.97 8.17 9.88
N GLU A 69 -8.51 7.12 10.56
CA GLU A 69 -7.87 7.21 11.88
C GLU A 69 -6.58 8.03 11.86
N LYS A 70 -5.75 7.84 10.83
CA LYS A 70 -4.51 8.63 10.63
C LYS A 70 -4.81 10.08 10.28
N GLY A 71 -5.99 10.36 9.76
CA GLY A 71 -6.42 11.65 9.25
C GLY A 71 -5.82 11.98 7.88
N VAL A 72 -6.58 12.67 7.07
CA VAL A 72 -6.24 13.09 5.72
C VAL A 72 -5.74 14.53 5.72
N VAL A 73 -4.74 14.82 4.90
CA VAL A 73 -4.19 16.18 4.69
C VAL A 73 -4.52 16.63 3.29
N GLU A 74 -5.27 17.71 3.15
CA GLU A 74 -5.63 18.30 1.86
C GLU A 74 -4.42 19.05 1.28
N ALA A 75 -3.88 18.59 0.16
CA ALA A 75 -2.71 19.21 -0.49
C ALA A 75 -2.96 20.66 -0.86
N ASP A 76 -4.16 20.96 -1.37
CA ASP A 76 -4.55 22.31 -1.84
C ASP A 76 -4.66 23.35 -0.73
N THR A 77 -4.69 22.92 0.54
CA THR A 77 -4.73 23.81 1.70
C THR A 77 -3.35 24.10 2.30
N LEU A 78 -2.30 23.50 1.77
CA LEU A 78 -0.95 23.73 2.25
C LEU A 78 -0.47 25.12 1.87
N PRO A 79 0.20 25.86 2.79
CA PRO A 79 0.68 27.18 2.49
C PRO A 79 1.76 27.16 1.42
N GLU A 80 1.60 27.98 0.40
CA GLU A 80 2.62 28.17 -0.61
C GLU A 80 3.90 28.78 -0.03
N ARG A 81 5.02 28.39 -0.60
CA ARG A 81 6.34 28.97 -0.24
C ARG A 81 6.41 30.42 -0.72
N PRO A 82 6.77 31.38 0.15
CA PRO A 82 6.96 32.77 -0.26
C PRO A 82 7.89 32.91 -1.47
N GLY A 83 7.42 33.63 -2.50
CA GLY A 83 8.14 33.83 -3.75
C GLY A 83 8.13 32.65 -4.75
N HIS A 84 7.39 31.59 -4.46
CA HIS A 84 7.27 30.40 -5.32
C HIS A 84 5.81 29.97 -5.45
N PRO A 85 5.00 30.67 -6.28
CA PRO A 85 3.58 30.33 -6.48
C PRO A 85 3.40 28.89 -6.98
N GLY A 86 2.40 28.20 -6.45
CA GLY A 86 2.12 26.80 -6.78
C GLY A 86 3.05 25.77 -6.12
N ILE A 87 3.98 26.22 -5.27
CA ILE A 87 4.88 25.32 -4.54
C ILE A 87 4.64 25.39 -3.04
N ALA A 88 4.27 24.29 -2.43
CA ALA A 88 4.19 24.11 -0.99
C ALA A 88 5.27 23.14 -0.49
N VAL A 89 5.74 23.31 0.74
CA VAL A 89 6.65 22.37 1.41
C VAL A 89 5.92 21.81 2.63
N TRP A 90 5.79 20.50 2.67
CA TRP A 90 5.13 19.78 3.75
C TRP A 90 5.99 18.62 4.21
N GLN A 91 6.04 18.39 5.52
CA GLN A 91 6.71 17.24 6.10
C GLN A 91 5.66 16.37 6.81
N GLY A 92 5.50 15.13 6.38
CA GLY A 92 4.53 14.21 6.95
C GLY A 92 4.52 12.87 6.22
N ASP A 93 3.55 12.04 6.57
CA ASP A 93 3.29 10.75 5.93
C ASP A 93 2.54 10.96 4.60
N ILE A 94 3.21 10.71 3.47
CA ILE A 94 2.65 10.89 2.13
C ILE A 94 1.38 10.07 1.90
N THR A 95 1.21 8.95 2.61
CA THR A 95 0.00 8.11 2.50
C THR A 95 -1.26 8.78 3.08
N ARG A 96 -1.10 9.94 3.73
CA ARG A 96 -2.19 10.78 4.24
C ARG A 96 -2.55 11.94 3.32
N LEU A 97 -1.74 12.17 2.28
CA LEU A 97 -1.89 13.35 1.43
C LEU A 97 -2.99 13.13 0.39
N LYS A 98 -4.04 13.95 0.43
CA LYS A 98 -5.06 14.01 -0.62
C LYS A 98 -4.62 15.01 -1.68
N ALA A 99 -4.18 14.47 -2.79
CA ALA A 99 -3.72 15.16 -3.98
C ALA A 99 -4.26 14.44 -5.22
N ASP A 100 -4.15 15.05 -6.39
CA ASP A 100 -4.48 14.37 -7.64
C ASP A 100 -3.55 13.16 -7.86
N ALA A 101 -2.26 13.32 -7.57
CA ALA A 101 -1.28 12.24 -7.64
C ALA A 101 -0.20 12.40 -6.57
N ILE A 102 0.34 11.27 -6.12
CA ILE A 102 1.59 11.20 -5.34
C ILE A 102 2.62 10.42 -6.15
N VAL A 103 3.90 10.65 -5.88
CA VAL A 103 4.99 9.93 -6.56
C VAL A 103 5.54 8.85 -5.64
N ASP A 104 5.57 7.62 -6.14
CA ASP A 104 6.28 6.52 -5.53
C ASP A 104 7.68 6.37 -6.16
N ALA A 105 8.71 6.31 -5.32
CA ALA A 105 10.08 6.03 -5.75
C ALA A 105 10.34 4.53 -5.68
N ASP A 106 9.83 3.83 -6.66
CA ASP A 106 9.93 2.37 -6.78
C ASP A 106 11.20 1.92 -7.55
N ASN A 107 11.45 0.63 -7.57
CA ASN A 107 12.48 0.00 -8.39
C ASN A 107 11.99 -0.17 -9.85
N ASP A 108 12.88 -0.61 -10.73
CA ASP A 108 12.61 -0.76 -12.17
C ASP A 108 11.57 -1.84 -12.54
N ARG A 109 11.08 -2.59 -11.57
CA ARG A 109 10.01 -3.59 -11.74
C ARG A 109 8.63 -3.05 -11.40
N LEU A 110 8.55 -1.94 -10.66
CA LEU A 110 7.32 -1.28 -10.20
C LEU A 110 6.38 -2.19 -9.38
N LEU A 111 6.89 -3.27 -8.77
CA LEU A 111 6.07 -4.24 -8.03
C LEU A 111 6.04 -3.96 -6.53
N GLY A 112 6.60 -2.86 -6.09
CA GLY A 112 6.72 -2.52 -4.69
C GLY A 112 7.83 -3.28 -3.96
N CYS A 113 8.06 -2.91 -2.72
CA CYS A 113 9.06 -3.52 -1.85
C CYS A 113 8.55 -4.83 -1.24
N PHE A 114 9.24 -5.94 -1.49
CA PHE A 114 8.92 -7.25 -0.94
C PHE A 114 9.55 -7.52 0.44
N VAL A 115 10.27 -6.57 1.03
CA VAL A 115 10.83 -6.73 2.36
C VAL A 115 9.76 -6.47 3.42
N PRO A 116 9.44 -7.43 4.30
CA PRO A 116 8.39 -7.29 5.30
C PRO A 116 8.53 -6.04 6.15
N CYS A 117 7.51 -5.21 6.21
CA CYS A 117 7.45 -3.98 7.00
C CYS A 117 8.65 -3.03 6.81
N HIS A 118 9.27 -3.03 5.62
CA HIS A 118 10.40 -2.15 5.34
C HIS A 118 10.02 -0.67 5.47
N GLY A 119 10.97 0.16 5.94
CA GLY A 119 10.77 1.59 6.18
C GLY A 119 10.95 2.48 4.94
N CYS A 120 10.88 1.96 3.72
CA CYS A 120 10.95 2.78 2.50
C CYS A 120 9.58 3.35 2.10
N ILE A 121 9.62 4.37 1.26
CA ILE A 121 8.42 5.05 0.76
C ILE A 121 7.53 4.10 -0.07
N ASP A 122 8.11 3.32 -0.93
CA ASP A 122 7.46 2.32 -1.75
C ASP A 122 6.66 1.30 -0.89
N ASN A 123 7.29 0.70 0.14
CA ASN A 123 6.57 -0.19 1.06
C ASN A 123 5.40 0.52 1.75
N ALA A 124 5.56 1.78 2.15
CA ALA A 124 4.51 2.54 2.81
C ALA A 124 3.33 2.80 1.87
N ILE A 125 3.59 3.22 0.63
CA ILE A 125 2.57 3.52 -0.38
C ILE A 125 1.83 2.23 -0.77
N HIS A 126 2.55 1.16 -1.15
CA HIS A 126 1.93 -0.12 -1.50
C HIS A 126 1.11 -0.72 -0.35
N SER A 127 1.59 -0.63 0.89
CA SER A 127 0.85 -1.13 2.06
C SER A 127 -0.44 -0.35 2.31
N ALA A 128 -0.45 0.97 2.09
CA ALA A 128 -1.62 1.82 2.30
C ALA A 128 -2.60 1.79 1.12
N ALA A 129 -2.10 1.63 -0.11
CA ALA A 129 -2.94 1.45 -1.30
C ALA A 129 -3.69 0.12 -1.30
N GLY A 130 -3.05 -0.94 -0.82
CA GLY A 130 -3.56 -2.31 -0.89
C GLY A 130 -2.97 -3.11 -2.05
N LEU A 131 -3.32 -4.40 -2.11
CA LEU A 131 -2.74 -5.34 -3.08
C LEU A 131 -3.10 -5.01 -4.54
N GLN A 132 -4.15 -4.24 -4.78
CA GLN A 132 -4.58 -3.81 -6.11
C GLN A 132 -3.51 -3.01 -6.84
N LEU A 133 -2.74 -2.17 -6.12
CA LEU A 133 -1.67 -1.38 -6.72
C LEU A 133 -0.60 -2.28 -7.34
N ARG A 134 -0.11 -3.26 -6.59
CA ARG A 134 0.87 -4.24 -7.11
C ARG A 134 0.33 -5.02 -8.30
N ASP A 135 -0.94 -5.40 -8.26
CA ASP A 135 -1.59 -6.15 -9.33
C ASP A 135 -1.72 -5.30 -10.62
N GLU A 136 -2.04 -4.01 -10.49
CA GLU A 136 -2.04 -3.07 -11.63
C GLU A 136 -0.65 -2.87 -12.20
N CYS A 137 0.35 -2.63 -11.35
CA CYS A 137 1.74 -2.50 -11.75
C CYS A 137 2.24 -3.75 -12.48
N SER A 138 1.92 -4.95 -11.98
CA SER A 138 2.27 -6.21 -12.65
C SER A 138 1.72 -6.27 -14.08
N ARG A 139 0.45 -5.94 -14.26
CA ARG A 139 -0.16 -5.93 -15.60
C ARG A 139 0.50 -4.93 -16.54
N LEU A 140 0.84 -3.73 -16.04
CA LEU A 140 1.54 -2.71 -16.82
C LEU A 140 2.94 -3.19 -17.24
N MET A 141 3.68 -3.80 -16.30
CA MET A 141 5.04 -4.30 -16.57
C MET A 141 5.03 -5.53 -17.49
N GLU A 142 4.05 -6.42 -17.38
CA GLU A 142 3.85 -7.55 -18.30
C GLU A 142 3.57 -7.07 -19.73
N GLN A 143 2.71 -6.05 -19.89
CA GLN A 143 2.45 -5.43 -21.19
C GLN A 143 3.68 -4.74 -21.77
N GLN A 144 4.48 -4.09 -20.92
CA GLN A 144 5.72 -3.45 -21.35
C GLN A 144 6.81 -4.46 -21.74
N GLY A 145 6.88 -5.61 -21.06
CA GLY A 145 7.81 -6.70 -21.35
C GLY A 145 9.28 -6.39 -21.05
N ARG A 146 9.58 -5.32 -20.32
CA ARG A 146 10.95 -4.90 -19.94
C ARG A 146 10.92 -4.05 -18.68
N PRO A 147 12.04 -3.97 -17.92
CA PRO A 147 12.15 -3.06 -16.78
C PRO A 147 11.85 -1.61 -17.16
N GLU A 148 11.38 -0.82 -16.19
CA GLU A 148 11.12 0.60 -16.39
C GLU A 148 12.44 1.37 -16.53
N PRO A 149 12.62 2.16 -17.60
CA PRO A 149 13.82 2.95 -17.77
C PRO A 149 13.90 4.08 -16.73
N THR A 150 15.11 4.39 -16.30
CA THR A 150 15.34 5.54 -15.40
C THR A 150 14.77 6.82 -16.00
N GLY A 151 14.07 7.60 -15.18
CA GLY A 151 13.44 8.87 -15.57
C GLY A 151 12.08 8.71 -16.25
N GLN A 152 11.55 7.51 -16.33
CA GLN A 152 10.18 7.23 -16.77
C GLN A 152 9.30 6.95 -15.55
N ALA A 153 7.99 7.04 -15.75
CA ALA A 153 6.98 6.75 -14.74
C ALA A 153 5.74 6.12 -15.37
N LYS A 154 4.95 5.43 -14.55
CA LYS A 154 3.61 4.94 -14.88
C LYS A 154 2.59 5.65 -14.00
N LEU A 155 1.38 5.77 -14.48
CA LEU A 155 0.25 6.27 -13.72
C LEU A 155 -0.67 5.09 -13.37
N THR A 156 -0.96 4.94 -12.07
CA THR A 156 -1.85 3.91 -11.53
C THR A 156 -2.93 4.54 -10.66
N GLY A 157 -3.93 3.76 -10.29
CA GLY A 157 -4.92 4.19 -9.30
C GLY A 157 -4.32 4.28 -7.89
N GLY A 158 -4.85 5.21 -7.07
CA GLY A 158 -4.44 5.35 -5.66
C GLY A 158 -5.12 4.35 -4.71
N TYR A 159 -6.20 3.69 -5.17
CA TYR A 159 -6.97 2.68 -4.42
C TYR A 159 -7.41 3.18 -3.04
N ASN A 160 -6.87 2.63 -1.94
CA ASN A 160 -7.24 3.02 -0.57
C ASN A 160 -6.50 4.28 -0.08
N LEU A 161 -5.59 4.84 -0.86
CA LEU A 161 -4.94 6.13 -0.56
C LEU A 161 -5.94 7.30 -0.70
N PRO A 162 -5.71 8.43 0.00
CA PRO A 162 -6.44 9.67 -0.27
C PRO A 162 -6.11 10.26 -1.64
N ALA A 163 -4.89 10.03 -2.15
CA ALA A 163 -4.47 10.44 -3.48
C ALA A 163 -5.22 9.63 -4.56
N ARG A 164 -5.61 10.31 -5.62
CA ARG A 164 -6.36 9.68 -6.72
C ARG A 164 -5.47 8.75 -7.55
N TYR A 165 -4.21 9.11 -7.73
CA TYR A 165 -3.23 8.37 -8.53
C TYR A 165 -1.88 8.22 -7.80
N VAL A 166 -1.14 7.21 -8.21
CA VAL A 166 0.27 6.99 -7.86
C VAL A 166 1.07 6.89 -9.15
#